data_fd973324e76fe1b52750c2464f77d7b5
#
_entry.id   fd973324e76fe1b52750c2464f77d7b5
#
_cell.length_a   1.000
_cell.length_b   1.000
_cell.length_c   1.000
_cell.angle_alpha   90.00
_cell.angle_beta   90.00
_cell.angle_gamma   90.00
#
_symmetry.space_group_name_H-M   'P 1'
#
loop_
_entity.id
_entity.type
_entity.pdbx_description
1 polymer ?
#
loop_
_entity_poly.entity_id
_entity_poly.type
_entity_poly.pdbx_seq_one_letter_code
_entity_poly.pdbx_strand_id
1 'polypeptide(L)'
;MADVTDRRLFLVEHDLRGLSTGHLAVVHRALAEAVRRENRRGGRIRYVQCFYAPDEQRCLCLFEAAGPDLVRSVNDIAQFPLARILAVLSSVPEEASPVPGLRPSGNDLPGDP
;
A
#
# COMPACT_ATOMS: atom_id res chain seq x y z
N MET A 1 18.23 14.47 -7.86
CA MET A 1 17.79 14.52 -7.01
C MET A 1 16.42 14.89 -6.79
N ALA A 2 15.80 15.35 -7.65
CA ALA A 2 14.47 15.70 -7.50
C ALA A 2 13.55 14.55 -7.26
N ASP A 3 13.93 13.41 -7.69
CA ASP A 3 13.02 12.34 -7.57
C ASP A 3 12.70 12.00 -6.16
N VAL A 4 13.56 12.23 -5.23
CA VAL A 4 13.27 11.91 -3.87
C VAL A 4 12.18 12.82 -3.33
N THR A 5 12.26 14.09 -3.65
CA THR A 5 11.26 15.01 -3.16
C THR A 5 9.98 14.92 -3.94
N ASP A 6 10.01 14.35 -5.13
CA ASP A 6 8.80 14.19 -5.91
C ASP A 6 7.98 13.01 -5.48
N ARG A 7 8.54 12.12 -4.71
CA ARG A 7 7.81 10.94 -4.31
C ARG A 7 7.07 11.19 -3.04
N ARG A 8 5.81 10.84 -3.04
CA ARG A 8 4.96 11.04 -1.89
C ARG A 8 4.27 9.73 -1.56
N LEU A 9 3.81 9.65 -0.33
CA LEU A 9 3.13 8.46 0.14
C LEU A 9 1.63 8.70 0.16
N PHE A 10 0.90 7.70 -0.27
CA PHE A 10 -0.55 7.76 -0.29
C PHE A 10 -1.11 6.50 0.33
N LEU A 11 -2.05 6.68 1.24
CA LEU A 11 -2.72 5.57 1.88
C LEU A 11 -4.09 5.45 1.24
N VAL A 12 -4.38 4.29 0.68
CA VAL A 12 -5.64 4.04 -0.01
C VAL A 12 -6.50 3.16 0.86
N GLU A 13 -7.68 3.63 1.14
CA GLU A 13 -8.61 2.88 1.97
C GLU A 13 -9.62 2.20 1.06
N HIS A 14 -9.79 0.89 1.20
CA HIS A 14 -10.73 0.12 0.43
C HIS A 14 -11.78 -0.48 1.33
N ASP A 15 -13.01 -0.44 0.88
CA ASP A 15 -14.13 -1.02 1.60
C ASP A 15 -14.31 -2.43 1.07
N LEU A 16 -14.13 -3.42 1.90
CA LEU A 16 -14.17 -4.81 1.49
C LEU A 16 -15.50 -5.50 1.75
N ARG A 17 -16.49 -4.76 2.18
CA ARG A 17 -17.78 -5.38 2.43
C ARG A 17 -18.30 -6.02 1.17
N GLY A 18 -18.69 -7.26 1.27
CA GLY A 18 -19.20 -7.97 0.11
C GLY A 18 -18.13 -8.68 -0.71
N LEU A 19 -16.87 -8.56 -0.35
CA LEU A 19 -15.83 -9.27 -1.07
C LEU A 19 -15.41 -10.51 -0.30
N SER A 20 -15.29 -11.62 -1.01
CA SER A 20 -14.78 -12.83 -0.39
C SER A 20 -13.26 -12.76 -0.32
N THR A 21 -12.67 -13.62 0.50
CA THR A 21 -11.21 -13.65 0.58
C THR A 21 -10.60 -14.07 -0.74
N GLY A 22 -11.26 -14.97 -1.48
CA GLY A 22 -10.74 -15.36 -2.78
C GLY A 22 -10.76 -14.20 -3.75
N HIS A 23 -11.82 -13.41 -3.71
CA HIS A 23 -11.91 -12.24 -4.57
C HIS A 23 -10.84 -11.23 -4.21
N LEU A 24 -10.57 -11.09 -2.91
CA LEU A 24 -9.56 -10.15 -2.47
C LEU A 24 -8.18 -10.54 -3.01
N ALA A 25 -7.88 -11.82 -3.02
CA ALA A 25 -6.60 -12.28 -3.56
C ALA A 25 -6.48 -11.95 -5.06
N VAL A 26 -7.57 -12.11 -5.79
CA VAL A 26 -7.57 -11.81 -7.22
C VAL A 26 -7.34 -10.32 -7.43
N VAL A 27 -8.01 -9.49 -6.65
CA VAL A 27 -7.88 -8.06 -6.81
C VAL A 27 -6.47 -7.60 -6.45
N HIS A 28 -5.88 -8.17 -5.42
CA HIS A 28 -4.52 -7.81 -5.06
C HIS A 28 -3.54 -8.16 -6.18
N ARG A 29 -3.74 -9.30 -6.82
CA ARG A 29 -2.88 -9.68 -7.92
C ARG A 29 -3.05 -8.73 -9.10
N ALA A 30 -4.30 -8.34 -9.36
CA ALA A 30 -4.57 -7.40 -10.44
C ALA A 30 -3.95 -6.05 -10.15
N LEU A 31 -3.96 -5.63 -8.90
CA LEU A 31 -3.36 -4.37 -8.52
C LEU A 31 -1.85 -4.39 -8.73
N ALA A 32 -1.21 -5.47 -8.32
CA ALA A 32 0.23 -5.59 -8.51
C ALA A 32 0.59 -5.57 -10.00
N GLU A 33 -0.24 -6.19 -10.83
CA GLU A 33 0.00 -6.19 -12.24
C GLU A 33 -0.22 -4.80 -12.84
N ALA A 34 -1.22 -4.08 -12.38
CA ALA A 34 -1.47 -2.72 -12.86
C ALA A 34 -0.31 -1.81 -12.52
N VAL A 35 0.28 -1.99 -11.34
CA VAL A 35 1.43 -1.20 -10.93
C VAL A 35 2.62 -1.51 -11.83
N ARG A 36 2.88 -2.79 -12.11
CA ARG A 36 3.98 -3.14 -12.98
C ARG A 36 3.80 -2.58 -14.39
N ARG A 37 2.56 -2.63 -14.88
CA ARG A 37 2.29 -2.12 -16.21
C ARG A 37 2.50 -0.61 -16.27
N GLU A 38 2.07 0.08 -15.24
CA GLU A 38 2.23 1.53 -15.21
C GLU A 38 3.70 1.90 -15.20
N ASN A 39 4.51 1.17 -14.46
CA ASN A 39 5.94 1.45 -14.42
C ASN A 39 6.61 1.15 -15.75
N ARG A 40 6.15 0.15 -16.47
CA ARG A 40 6.70 -0.12 -17.78
C ARG A 40 6.39 1.00 -18.76
N ARG A 41 5.33 1.75 -18.49
CA ARG A 41 4.94 2.85 -19.36
C ARG A 41 5.52 4.17 -18.91
N GLY A 42 6.44 4.15 -17.98
CA GLY A 42 7.12 5.35 -17.54
C GLY A 42 6.54 5.99 -16.29
N GLY A 43 5.44 5.50 -15.78
CA GLY A 43 4.93 6.00 -14.52
C GLY A 43 5.85 5.58 -13.40
N ARG A 44 5.77 6.26 -12.29
CA ARG A 44 6.60 5.89 -11.15
C ARG A 44 5.69 5.70 -9.97
N ILE A 45 5.38 4.45 -9.70
CA ILE A 45 4.51 4.12 -8.60
C ILE A 45 5.00 2.84 -7.96
N ARG A 46 4.95 2.77 -6.66
CA ARG A 46 5.37 1.60 -5.93
C ARG A 46 4.28 1.22 -4.95
N TYR A 47 3.91 -0.04 -4.94
CA TYR A 47 2.94 -0.58 -4.01
C TYR A 47 3.76 -1.05 -2.82
N VAL A 48 3.71 -0.33 -1.73
CA VAL A 48 4.60 -0.57 -0.62
C VAL A 48 4.12 -1.68 0.28
N GLN A 49 2.88 -1.63 0.68
CA GLN A 49 2.37 -2.58 1.64
C GLN A 49 0.86 -2.45 1.76
N CYS A 50 0.22 -3.51 2.19
CA CYS A 50 -1.21 -3.49 2.42
C CYS A 50 -1.50 -4.04 3.80
N PHE A 51 -2.43 -3.41 4.50
CA PHE A 51 -2.86 -3.85 5.81
C PHE A 51 -4.32 -4.24 5.70
N TYR A 52 -4.66 -5.39 6.21
CA TYR A 52 -6.02 -5.89 6.17
C TYR A 52 -6.58 -5.87 7.59
N ALA A 53 -7.70 -5.20 7.76
CA ALA A 53 -8.39 -5.14 9.05
C ALA A 53 -9.69 -5.94 8.92
N PRO A 54 -9.66 -7.21 9.26
CA PRO A 54 -10.82 -8.06 9.01
C PRO A 54 -12.07 -7.66 9.80
N ASP A 55 -11.89 -7.20 11.02
CA ASP A 55 -13.05 -6.83 11.82
C ASP A 55 -13.76 -5.61 11.26
N GLU A 56 -13.03 -4.77 10.54
CA GLU A 56 -13.59 -3.58 9.93
C GLU A 56 -13.97 -3.82 8.50
N GLN A 57 -13.62 -4.96 7.97
CA GLN A 57 -13.79 -5.27 6.55
C GLN A 57 -13.20 -4.18 5.68
N ARG A 58 -11.98 -3.83 5.98
CA ARG A 58 -11.25 -2.80 5.27
C ARG A 58 -9.84 -3.21 4.97
N CYS A 59 -9.28 -2.55 3.99
CA CYS A 59 -7.91 -2.77 3.59
C CYS A 59 -7.28 -1.39 3.39
N LEU A 60 -6.06 -1.24 3.86
CA LEU A 60 -5.32 0.02 3.71
C LEU A 60 -4.04 -0.29 2.96
N CYS A 61 -3.92 0.25 1.78
CA CYS A 61 -2.75 -0.01 0.94
C CYS A 61 -1.92 1.24 0.81
N LEU A 62 -0.63 1.11 1.01
CA LEU A 62 0.29 2.22 0.97
C LEU A 62 1.02 2.23 -0.36
N PHE A 63 1.01 3.38 -1.02
CA PHE A 63 1.68 3.56 -2.30
C PHE A 63 2.63 4.74 -2.24
N GLU A 64 3.67 4.67 -3.05
CA GLU A 64 4.57 5.77 -3.23
C GLU A 64 4.47 6.19 -4.68
N ALA A 65 4.20 7.45 -4.93
CA ALA A 65 4.02 7.95 -6.29
C ALA A 65 4.19 9.47 -6.29
N ALA A 66 4.30 10.04 -7.48
CA ALA A 66 4.43 11.48 -7.60
C ALA A 66 3.13 12.21 -7.28
N GLY A 67 2.02 11.57 -7.49
CA GLY A 67 0.73 12.21 -7.22
C GLY A 67 -0.37 11.18 -7.08
N PRO A 68 -1.54 11.62 -6.66
CA PRO A 68 -2.63 10.68 -6.41
C PRO A 68 -3.26 10.11 -7.67
N ASP A 69 -3.07 10.77 -8.80
CA ASP A 69 -3.71 10.31 -10.02
C ASP A 69 -3.23 8.94 -10.45
N LEU A 70 -1.93 8.67 -10.30
CA LEU A 70 -1.40 7.37 -10.64
C LEU A 70 -1.95 6.31 -9.69
N VAL A 71 -2.07 6.67 -8.42
CA VAL A 71 -2.58 5.74 -7.42
C VAL A 71 -4.03 5.39 -7.74
N ARG A 72 -4.82 6.40 -8.08
CA ARG A 72 -6.21 6.17 -8.43
C ARG A 72 -6.31 5.31 -9.69
N SER A 73 -5.46 5.58 -10.65
CA SER A 73 -5.49 4.89 -11.92
C SER A 73 -5.24 3.39 -11.77
N VAL A 74 -4.23 3.00 -11.01
CA VAL A 74 -3.94 1.58 -10.87
C VAL A 74 -5.05 0.88 -10.09
N ASN A 75 -5.65 1.56 -9.13
CA ASN A 75 -6.76 0.98 -8.39
C ASN A 75 -8.00 0.81 -9.28
N ASP A 76 -8.24 1.78 -10.15
CA ASP A 76 -9.36 1.68 -11.08
C ASP A 76 -9.15 0.54 -12.06
N ILE A 77 -7.95 0.40 -12.57
CA ILE A 77 -7.64 -0.67 -13.51
C ILE A 77 -7.83 -2.03 -12.84
N ALA A 78 -7.43 -2.15 -11.59
CA ALA A 78 -7.58 -3.39 -10.86
C ALA A 78 -9.02 -3.62 -10.40
N GLN A 79 -9.86 -2.61 -10.55
CA GLN A 79 -11.24 -2.68 -10.10
C GLN A 79 -11.33 -2.98 -8.61
N PHE A 80 -10.44 -2.35 -7.87
CA PHE A 80 -10.41 -2.48 -6.42
C PHE A 80 -11.21 -1.31 -5.86
N PRO A 81 -12.35 -1.56 -5.22
CA PRO A 81 -13.20 -0.46 -4.75
C PRO A 81 -12.44 0.45 -3.81
N LEU A 82 -12.49 1.73 -4.11
CA LEU A 82 -11.68 2.69 -3.44
C LEU A 82 -12.55 3.65 -2.66
N ALA A 83 -12.38 3.70 -1.35
CA ALA A 83 -13.14 4.62 -0.53
C ALA A 83 -12.50 5.99 -0.52
N ARG A 84 -11.19 6.06 -0.31
CA ARG A 84 -10.51 7.35 -0.36
C ARG A 84 -9.01 7.17 -0.43
N ILE A 85 -8.35 8.24 -0.83
CA ILE A 85 -6.90 8.29 -0.90
C ILE A 85 -6.45 9.43 0.00
N LEU A 86 -5.49 9.15 0.88
CA LEU A 86 -4.95 10.15 1.79
C LEU A 86 -3.47 10.35 1.50
N ALA A 87 -3.08 11.58 1.35
CA ALA A 87 -1.64 11.88 1.31
C ALA A 87 -1.13 11.80 2.73
N VAL A 88 -0.07 11.04 2.94
CA VAL A 88 0.44 10.79 4.28
C VAL A 88 1.93 11.05 4.31
N LEU A 89 2.43 11.25 5.50
CA LEU A 89 3.85 11.42 5.72
C LEU A 89 4.32 10.30 6.62
N SER A 90 5.48 9.80 6.33
CA SER A 90 6.10 8.84 7.21
C SER A 90 6.88 9.60 8.24
N SER A 91 6.63 9.33 9.50
CA SER A 91 7.32 10.02 10.55
C SER A 91 7.70 9.03 11.63
N VAL A 92 8.96 8.73 11.72
CA VAL A 92 9.46 7.80 12.72
C VAL A 92 10.42 8.56 13.60
N PRO A 93 10.09 8.76 14.87
CA PRO A 93 10.99 9.47 15.77
C PRO A 93 12.30 8.73 15.87
N GLU A 94 13.37 9.48 16.06
CA GLU A 94 14.67 8.87 16.11
C GLU A 94 14.76 7.86 17.22
N GLU A 95 14.13 8.12 18.33
CA GLU A 95 14.14 7.19 19.43
C GLU A 95 13.40 5.93 19.10
N ALA A 96 12.55 5.95 18.10
CA ALA A 96 11.82 4.77 17.71
C ALA A 96 12.52 4.00 16.62
N SER A 97 13.73 4.40 16.28
CA SER A 97 14.49 3.65 15.30
C SER A 97 14.76 2.28 15.83
N PRO A 98 15.17 1.38 14.99
CA PRO A 98 15.29 -0.02 15.39
C PRO A 98 16.03 -0.19 16.69
N VAL A 99 15.41 -0.94 17.57
CA VAL A 99 16.00 -1.23 18.83
C VAL A 99 16.92 -2.42 18.65
N PRO A 100 18.11 -2.37 19.21
CA PRO A 100 19.01 -3.50 19.07
C PRO A 100 18.34 -4.77 19.53
N GLY A 101 18.43 -5.78 18.73
CA GLY A 101 17.82 -7.04 19.06
C GLY A 101 16.38 -7.16 18.61
N LEU A 102 15.80 -6.08 18.18
CA LEU A 102 14.43 -6.12 17.72
C LEU A 102 14.45 -6.16 16.22
N ARG A 103 13.92 -7.19 15.64
CA ARG A 103 13.89 -7.27 14.22
C ARG A 103 12.66 -6.65 13.66
N PRO A 104 12.80 -5.89 12.61
CA PRO A 104 11.63 -5.24 12.04
C PRO A 104 10.74 -6.14 11.26
N SER A 105 11.15 -7.33 10.99
CA SER A 105 10.38 -8.17 10.14
C SER A 105 9.24 -8.79 10.86
N GLY A 106 8.26 -9.20 10.16
CA GLY A 106 7.10 -9.80 10.77
C GLY A 106 7.34 -11.11 11.42
N ASN A 107 8.46 -11.73 11.13
CA ASN A 107 8.67 -13.00 11.76
C ASN A 107 9.06 -12.86 13.19
N ASP A 108 9.17 -11.65 13.68
CA ASP A 108 9.43 -11.51 15.08
C ASP A 108 8.14 -11.39 15.82
N LEU A 109 7.06 -11.60 15.19
CA LEU A 109 5.80 -11.51 15.85
C LEU A 109 5.70 -12.56 16.90
N PRO A 110 4.80 -12.36 17.81
CA PRO A 110 4.68 -13.22 18.93
C PRO A 110 4.57 -14.67 18.60
N GLY A 111 4.02 -14.95 17.51
CA GLY A 111 3.92 -16.32 17.19
C GLY A 111 5.24 -16.93 16.94
N ASP A 112 6.23 -16.16 16.97
CA ASP A 112 7.48 -16.57 16.57
C ASP A 112 8.43 -16.54 17.66
N PRO A 113 8.22 -16.97 18.73
CA PRO A 113 9.13 -16.87 19.88
C PRO A 113 10.41 -17.57 19.68
#